data_16b5b71adcf22f214991c3914a4d453d
#
_entry.id   16b5b71adcf22f214991c3914a4d453d
#
_cell.length_a   1.000
_cell.length_b   1.000
_cell.length_c   1.000
_cell.angle_alpha   90.00
_cell.angle_beta   90.00
_cell.angle_gamma   90.00
#
_symmetry.space_group_name_H-M   'P 1'
#
loop_
_entity.id
_entity.type
_entity.pdbx_description
1 polymer ?
#
loop_
_entity_poly.entity_id
_entity_poly.type
_entity_poly.pdbx_seq_one_letter_code
_entity_poly.pdbx_strand_id
1 'polypeptide(L)'
;MSNQGDPFTNTDFQSLDPVRENEGDDGVGLWTRRLVMFLRVMAAVSMFKGLYHWTEVCGIGTGAEPFENHSIAWQTATVFFAVIDLVAAVGLWLAAAWGAVIWLTSVASMLVLVIFFSQVFGGGILTVLLEGGLLAIYLGLALKSAQEQAP
;
A
#
# COMPACT_ATOMS: atom_id res chain seq x y z
N MET A 1 70.97 24.10 0.68
CA MET A 1 69.94 23.93 -0.35
C MET A 1 68.74 23.30 0.29
N SER A 2 67.80 24.08 0.71
CA SER A 2 66.57 23.72 1.40
C SER A 2 65.55 23.25 0.37
N ASN A 3 65.20 21.98 0.42
CA ASN A 3 64.10 21.44 -0.33
C ASN A 3 62.76 21.79 0.38
N GLN A 4 62.17 22.84 -0.10
CA GLN A 4 60.83 23.26 0.33
C GLN A 4 59.83 22.30 -0.33
N GLY A 5 59.36 21.36 0.43
CA GLY A 5 58.30 20.44 0.00
C GLY A 5 57.00 21.25 -0.21
N ASP A 6 56.45 21.13 -1.38
CA ASP A 6 55.17 21.75 -1.81
C ASP A 6 54.02 21.31 -0.88
N PRO A 7 53.31 22.22 -0.21
CA PRO A 7 52.22 21.87 0.71
C PRO A 7 50.93 21.43 -0.01
N PHE A 8 50.92 21.30 -1.34
CA PHE A 8 49.71 20.99 -2.13
C PHE A 8 49.68 19.57 -2.71
N THR A 9 50.64 18.72 -2.38
CA THR A 9 50.64 17.35 -2.86
C THR A 9 50.16 16.41 -1.76
N ASN A 10 49.02 15.80 -1.97
CA ASN A 10 48.51 14.54 -1.40
C ASN A 10 47.44 14.52 -0.32
N THR A 11 46.85 15.64 0.11
CA THR A 11 45.81 15.50 1.14
C THR A 11 44.38 15.73 0.62
N ASP A 12 44.21 16.38 -0.55
CA ASP A 12 42.86 16.72 -1.04
C ASP A 12 42.27 15.74 -2.06
N PHE A 13 43.07 14.81 -2.60
CA PHE A 13 42.55 13.81 -3.54
C PHE A 13 42.05 12.53 -2.91
N GLN A 14 42.32 12.29 -1.62
CA GLN A 14 41.81 11.12 -0.90
C GLN A 14 40.40 11.32 -0.34
N SER A 15 39.88 12.55 -0.38
CA SER A 15 38.47 12.82 0.01
C SER A 15 37.47 12.71 -1.16
N LEU A 16 37.94 12.40 -2.35
CA LEU A 16 37.09 12.06 -3.48
C LEU A 16 36.99 10.54 -3.62
N ASP A 17 36.81 9.83 -2.52
CA ASP A 17 36.27 8.48 -2.61
C ASP A 17 34.93 8.57 -3.34
N PRO A 18 34.73 7.80 -4.44
CA PRO A 18 33.45 7.76 -5.07
C PRO A 18 32.46 7.36 -4.00
N VAL A 19 31.48 8.24 -3.77
CA VAL A 19 30.34 7.96 -2.90
C VAL A 19 29.93 6.53 -3.22
N ARG A 20 30.17 5.62 -2.29
CA ARG A 20 29.75 4.22 -2.44
C ARG A 20 28.26 4.24 -2.64
N GLU A 21 27.82 4.07 -3.89
CA GLU A 21 26.41 3.84 -4.23
C GLU A 21 25.84 2.58 -3.55
N ASN A 22 26.66 1.85 -2.79
CA ASN A 22 26.26 0.63 -2.06
C ASN A 22 25.79 0.87 -0.62
N GLU A 23 25.85 2.09 -0.08
CA GLU A 23 25.34 2.35 1.28
C GLU A 23 23.81 2.52 1.35
N GLY A 24 23.12 2.54 0.20
CA GLY A 24 21.65 2.68 0.15
C GLY A 24 20.87 1.38 0.39
N ASP A 25 21.47 0.21 0.24
CA ASP A 25 20.74 -1.06 0.31
C ASP A 25 20.96 -1.82 1.63
N ASP A 26 22.04 -1.53 2.36
CA ASP A 26 22.38 -2.21 3.63
C ASP A 26 21.75 -1.54 4.86
N GLY A 27 21.12 -0.37 4.71
CA GLY A 27 20.49 0.40 5.79
C GLY A 27 18.99 0.16 6.00
N VAL A 28 18.32 -0.49 5.05
CA VAL A 28 16.87 -0.77 5.17
C VAL A 28 16.69 -2.14 5.82
N GLY A 29 16.15 -2.17 7.04
CA GLY A 29 15.91 -3.41 7.78
C GLY A 29 15.07 -4.41 6.98
N LEU A 30 15.29 -5.70 7.22
CA LEU A 30 14.58 -6.79 6.52
C LEU A 30 13.06 -6.67 6.63
N TRP A 31 12.55 -6.21 7.78
CA TRP A 31 11.12 -6.06 8.01
C TRP A 31 10.54 -4.87 7.26
N THR A 32 11.29 -3.77 7.17
CA THR A 32 10.92 -2.59 6.37
C THR A 32 10.81 -2.95 4.89
N ARG A 33 11.76 -3.72 4.35
CA ARG A 33 11.70 -4.21 2.97
C ARG A 33 10.49 -5.12 2.72
N ARG A 34 10.19 -6.02 3.66
CA ARG A 34 9.00 -6.90 3.60
C ARG A 34 7.70 -6.09 3.67
N LEU A 35 7.65 -5.05 4.51
CA LEU A 35 6.51 -4.15 4.60
C LEU A 35 6.28 -3.43 3.26
N VAL A 36 7.32 -2.84 2.66
CA VAL A 36 7.19 -2.16 1.36
C VAL A 36 6.73 -3.12 0.25
N MET A 37 7.26 -4.35 0.23
CA MET A 37 6.83 -5.36 -0.71
C MET A 37 5.36 -5.73 -0.52
N PHE A 38 4.92 -5.92 0.72
CA PHE A 38 3.52 -6.15 1.07
C PHE A 38 2.63 -4.99 0.60
N LEU A 39 3.03 -3.73 0.87
CA LEU A 39 2.28 -2.54 0.44
C LEU A 39 2.11 -2.49 -1.08
N ARG A 40 3.15 -2.84 -1.86
CA ARG A 40 3.06 -2.89 -3.33
C ARG A 40 2.14 -4.00 -3.84
N VAL A 41 2.15 -5.16 -3.20
CA VAL A 41 1.20 -6.24 -3.51
C VAL A 41 -0.23 -5.79 -3.22
N MET A 42 -0.44 -5.17 -2.06
CA MET A 42 -1.76 -4.63 -1.69
C MET A 42 -2.20 -3.48 -2.60
N ALA A 43 -1.27 -2.67 -3.10
CA ALA A 43 -1.58 -1.66 -4.12
C ALA A 43 -2.15 -2.28 -5.40
N ALA A 44 -1.52 -3.36 -5.89
CA ALA A 44 -2.03 -4.08 -7.05
C ALA A 44 -3.42 -4.68 -6.78
N VAL A 45 -3.62 -5.32 -5.62
CA VAL A 45 -4.92 -5.88 -5.22
C VAL A 45 -5.99 -4.79 -5.14
N SER A 46 -5.69 -3.64 -4.50
CA SER A 46 -6.63 -2.51 -4.41
C SER A 46 -6.96 -1.93 -5.78
N MET A 47 -5.98 -1.87 -6.68
CA MET A 47 -6.21 -1.42 -8.05
C MET A 47 -7.18 -2.35 -8.77
N PHE A 48 -6.99 -3.67 -8.69
CA PHE A 48 -7.91 -4.63 -9.31
C PHE A 48 -9.30 -4.58 -8.68
N LYS A 49 -9.42 -4.45 -7.36
CA LYS A 49 -10.72 -4.27 -6.68
C LYS A 49 -11.42 -3.02 -7.17
N GLY A 50 -10.74 -1.88 -7.17
CA GLY A 50 -11.31 -0.62 -7.63
C GLY A 50 -11.78 -0.68 -9.09
N LEU A 51 -10.98 -1.27 -9.99
CA LEU A 51 -11.35 -1.48 -11.38
C LEU A 51 -12.54 -2.44 -11.52
N TYR A 52 -12.60 -3.49 -10.70
CA TYR A 52 -13.75 -4.40 -10.67
C TYR A 52 -15.04 -3.65 -10.32
N HIS A 53 -15.03 -2.82 -9.27
CA HIS A 53 -16.18 -1.97 -8.93
C HIS A 53 -16.55 -0.98 -10.05
N TRP A 54 -15.57 -0.48 -10.80
CA TRP A 54 -15.84 0.33 -11.99
C TRP A 54 -16.52 -0.45 -13.11
N THR A 55 -16.20 -1.74 -13.31
CA THR A 55 -16.91 -2.55 -14.29
C THR A 55 -18.40 -2.71 -13.92
N GLU A 56 -18.70 -2.84 -12.63
CA GLU A 56 -20.07 -2.87 -12.11
C GLU A 56 -20.80 -1.54 -12.38
N VAL A 57 -20.15 -0.39 -12.09
CA VAL A 57 -20.71 0.95 -12.33
C VAL A 57 -20.98 1.19 -13.82
N CYS A 58 -20.05 0.73 -14.69
CA CYS A 58 -20.17 0.91 -16.14
C CYS A 58 -21.09 -0.12 -16.81
N GLY A 59 -21.61 -1.10 -16.06
CA GLY A 59 -22.44 -2.18 -16.63
C GLY A 59 -21.65 -3.07 -17.59
N ILE A 60 -20.32 -3.19 -17.41
CA ILE A 60 -19.46 -4.02 -18.25
C ILE A 60 -19.46 -5.44 -17.68
N GLY A 61 -20.25 -6.30 -18.25
CA GLY A 61 -20.31 -7.72 -17.85
C GLY A 61 -21.45 -8.43 -18.58
N THR A 62 -21.22 -9.66 -19.01
CA THR A 62 -22.27 -10.48 -19.64
C THR A 62 -23.20 -11.01 -18.55
N GLY A 63 -24.44 -10.52 -18.51
CA GLY A 63 -25.49 -11.01 -17.61
C GLY A 63 -25.58 -10.31 -16.24
N ALA A 64 -24.83 -9.22 -16.03
CA ALA A 64 -25.00 -8.38 -14.85
C ALA A 64 -26.32 -7.58 -14.97
N GLU A 65 -27.08 -7.49 -13.87
CA GLU A 65 -28.21 -6.57 -13.82
C GLU A 65 -27.69 -5.11 -13.97
N PRO A 66 -28.47 -4.24 -14.66
CA PRO A 66 -28.10 -2.82 -14.77
C PRO A 66 -27.84 -2.22 -13.39
N PHE A 67 -26.78 -1.41 -13.29
CA PHE A 67 -26.39 -0.73 -12.04
C PHE A 67 -27.57 0.00 -11.36
N GLU A 68 -28.45 0.59 -12.18
CA GLU A 68 -29.63 1.35 -11.75
C GLU A 68 -30.71 0.50 -11.07
N ASN A 69 -30.72 -0.80 -11.30
CA ASN A 69 -31.71 -1.73 -10.71
C ASN A 69 -31.35 -2.15 -9.27
N HIS A 70 -30.13 -1.86 -8.85
CA HIS A 70 -29.69 -2.19 -7.49
C HIS A 70 -30.17 -1.14 -6.47
N SER A 71 -30.21 -1.53 -5.19
CA SER A 71 -30.58 -0.59 -4.13
C SER A 71 -29.61 0.61 -4.06
N ILE A 72 -30.11 1.79 -3.66
CA ILE A 72 -29.29 3.00 -3.51
C ILE A 72 -28.09 2.74 -2.58
N ALA A 73 -28.28 1.95 -1.52
CA ALA A 73 -27.20 1.59 -0.61
C ALA A 73 -26.06 0.82 -1.32
N TRP A 74 -26.44 -0.14 -2.19
CA TRP A 74 -25.47 -0.90 -2.98
C TRP A 74 -24.74 -0.02 -4.00
N GLN A 75 -25.49 0.83 -4.74
CA GLN A 75 -24.92 1.76 -5.72
C GLN A 75 -23.91 2.70 -5.06
N THR A 76 -24.28 3.29 -3.92
CA THR A 76 -23.40 4.21 -3.17
C THR A 76 -22.14 3.53 -2.69
N ALA A 77 -22.25 2.32 -2.14
CA ALA A 77 -21.07 1.57 -1.68
C ALA A 77 -20.16 1.16 -2.85
N THR A 78 -20.74 0.72 -3.97
CA THR A 78 -19.97 0.33 -5.16
C THR A 78 -19.16 1.50 -5.70
N VAL A 79 -19.75 2.69 -5.84
CA VAL A 79 -19.03 3.91 -6.25
C VAL A 79 -17.98 4.31 -5.20
N PHE A 80 -18.30 4.23 -3.93
CA PHE A 80 -17.35 4.53 -2.85
C PHE A 80 -16.10 3.63 -2.94
N PHE A 81 -16.29 2.30 -3.08
CA PHE A 81 -15.16 1.39 -3.22
C PHE A 81 -14.42 1.53 -4.54
N ALA A 82 -15.11 1.82 -5.63
CA ALA A 82 -14.50 2.10 -6.92
C ALA A 82 -13.48 3.26 -6.84
N VAL A 83 -13.77 4.28 -6.03
CA VAL A 83 -12.92 5.45 -5.86
C VAL A 83 -11.85 5.19 -4.79
N ILE A 84 -12.26 4.77 -3.58
CA ILE A 84 -11.34 4.68 -2.43
C ILE A 84 -10.24 3.63 -2.64
N ASP A 85 -10.55 2.50 -3.28
CA ASP A 85 -9.58 1.46 -3.56
C ASP A 85 -8.52 1.91 -4.59
N LEU A 86 -8.90 2.71 -5.60
CA LEU A 86 -7.93 3.29 -6.54
C LEU A 86 -7.04 4.34 -5.89
N VAL A 87 -7.59 5.19 -5.03
CA VAL A 87 -6.80 6.16 -4.26
C VAL A 87 -5.84 5.45 -3.31
N ALA A 88 -6.33 4.42 -2.60
CA ALA A 88 -5.50 3.57 -1.75
C ALA A 88 -4.36 2.91 -2.55
N ALA A 89 -4.66 2.38 -3.74
CA ALA A 89 -3.67 1.74 -4.61
C ALA A 89 -2.50 2.68 -4.94
N VAL A 90 -2.78 3.93 -5.30
CA VAL A 90 -1.73 4.94 -5.57
C VAL A 90 -0.91 5.21 -4.32
N GLY A 91 -1.53 5.46 -3.18
CA GLY A 91 -0.82 5.74 -1.93
C GLY A 91 0.03 4.58 -1.44
N LEU A 92 -0.48 3.35 -1.53
CA LEU A 92 0.25 2.12 -1.17
C LEU A 92 1.44 1.88 -2.11
N TRP A 93 1.26 2.12 -3.42
CA TRP A 93 2.35 1.99 -4.40
C TRP A 93 3.52 2.92 -4.09
N LEU A 94 3.21 4.15 -3.69
CA LEU A 94 4.18 5.15 -3.25
C LEU A 94 4.75 4.85 -1.85
N ALA A 95 4.28 3.80 -1.17
CA ALA A 95 4.60 3.49 0.23
C ALA A 95 4.40 4.70 1.17
N ALA A 96 3.43 5.56 0.86
CA ALA A 96 3.12 6.75 1.63
C ALA A 96 2.21 6.40 2.82
N ALA A 97 2.43 7.05 3.96
CA ALA A 97 1.65 6.80 5.18
C ALA A 97 0.14 7.02 4.98
N TRP A 98 -0.24 8.04 4.21
CA TRP A 98 -1.64 8.32 3.89
C TRP A 98 -2.31 7.20 3.06
N GLY A 99 -1.54 6.51 2.20
CA GLY A 99 -2.04 5.38 1.42
C GLY A 99 -2.47 4.21 2.31
N ALA A 100 -1.67 3.90 3.34
CA ALA A 100 -2.03 2.89 4.33
C ALA A 100 -3.29 3.28 5.11
N VAL A 101 -3.45 4.55 5.49
CA VAL A 101 -4.65 5.05 6.20
C VAL A 101 -5.90 4.90 5.32
N ILE A 102 -5.83 5.29 4.04
CA ILE A 102 -6.96 5.16 3.11
C ILE A 102 -7.31 3.69 2.88
N TRP A 103 -6.30 2.82 2.71
CA TRP A 103 -6.52 1.39 2.58
C TRP A 103 -7.17 0.77 3.83
N LEU A 104 -6.70 1.13 5.02
CA LEU A 104 -7.31 0.70 6.28
C LEU A 104 -8.77 1.17 6.39
N THR A 105 -9.06 2.39 5.94
CA THR A 105 -10.43 2.92 5.91
C THR A 105 -11.31 2.11 4.96
N SER A 106 -10.81 1.75 3.77
CA SER A 106 -11.53 0.88 2.82
C SER A 106 -11.83 -0.48 3.44
N VAL A 107 -10.82 -1.15 4.01
CA VAL A 107 -10.97 -2.45 4.68
C VAL A 107 -11.97 -2.38 5.83
N ALA A 108 -11.84 -1.38 6.71
CA ALA A 108 -12.76 -1.18 7.83
C ALA A 108 -14.20 -0.94 7.35
N SER A 109 -14.38 -0.11 6.32
CA SER A 109 -15.70 0.14 5.72
C SER A 109 -16.30 -1.14 5.14
N MET A 110 -15.51 -1.95 4.45
CA MET A 110 -15.97 -3.23 3.91
C MET A 110 -16.40 -4.19 5.02
N LEU A 111 -15.60 -4.31 6.10
CA LEU A 111 -15.95 -5.13 7.25
C LEU A 111 -17.26 -4.68 7.92
N VAL A 112 -17.44 -3.37 8.11
CA VAL A 112 -18.67 -2.80 8.65
C VAL A 112 -19.87 -3.15 7.77
N LEU A 113 -19.76 -2.97 6.45
CA LEU A 113 -20.85 -3.27 5.51
C LEU A 113 -21.20 -4.77 5.50
N VAL A 114 -20.21 -5.64 5.51
CA VAL A 114 -20.43 -7.10 5.52
C VAL A 114 -21.06 -7.55 6.83
N ILE A 115 -20.66 -6.98 7.98
CA ILE A 115 -21.21 -7.37 9.29
C ILE A 115 -22.64 -6.85 9.47
N PHE A 116 -22.89 -5.58 9.14
CA PHE A 116 -24.18 -4.95 9.41
C PHE A 116 -25.19 -5.10 8.26
N PHE A 117 -24.72 -5.25 7.02
CA PHE A 117 -25.53 -5.29 5.80
C PHE A 117 -25.27 -6.55 4.96
N SER A 118 -25.02 -7.67 5.58
CA SER A 118 -24.74 -8.96 4.93
C SER A 118 -25.82 -9.38 3.91
N GLN A 119 -27.06 -8.95 4.11
CA GLN A 119 -28.19 -9.21 3.23
C GLN A 119 -28.06 -8.49 1.87
N VAL A 120 -27.38 -7.33 1.86
CA VAL A 120 -27.26 -6.46 0.67
C VAL A 120 -25.97 -6.75 -0.09
N PHE A 121 -24.87 -6.97 0.63
CA PHE A 121 -23.53 -7.08 0.03
C PHE A 121 -23.04 -8.52 -0.13
N GLY A 122 -23.83 -9.52 0.32
CA GLY A 122 -23.53 -10.94 0.09
C GLY A 122 -22.16 -11.43 0.59
N GLY A 123 -21.48 -10.62 1.38
CA GLY A 123 -20.14 -10.91 1.90
C GLY A 123 -20.20 -12.07 2.91
N GLY A 124 -19.69 -13.22 2.50
CA GLY A 124 -19.57 -14.38 3.38
C GLY A 124 -18.44 -14.21 4.40
N ILE A 125 -18.41 -15.09 5.38
CA ILE A 125 -17.35 -15.20 6.40
C ILE A 125 -15.94 -15.22 5.77
N LEU A 126 -15.81 -15.73 4.56
CA LEU A 126 -14.55 -15.77 3.81
C LEU A 126 -14.00 -14.36 3.52
N THR A 127 -14.85 -13.40 3.15
CA THR A 127 -14.43 -12.01 2.91
C THR A 127 -13.92 -11.38 4.21
N VAL A 128 -14.62 -11.59 5.32
CA VAL A 128 -14.23 -11.11 6.65
C VAL A 128 -12.87 -11.70 7.07
N LEU A 129 -12.68 -13.00 6.85
CA LEU A 129 -11.42 -13.68 7.19
C LEU A 129 -10.25 -13.21 6.31
N LEU A 130 -10.48 -13.00 5.01
CA LEU A 130 -9.46 -12.50 4.09
C LEU A 130 -9.05 -11.06 4.45
N GLU A 131 -10.00 -10.15 4.54
CA GLU A 131 -9.72 -8.74 4.85
C GLU A 131 -9.14 -8.57 6.26
N GLY A 132 -9.68 -9.28 7.26
CA GLY A 132 -9.14 -9.30 8.62
C GLY A 132 -7.75 -9.91 8.71
N GLY A 133 -7.47 -10.98 7.94
CA GLY A 133 -6.15 -11.59 7.84
C GLY A 133 -5.11 -10.66 7.23
N LEU A 134 -5.46 -9.96 6.15
CA LEU A 134 -4.58 -8.97 5.52
C LEU A 134 -4.28 -7.80 6.47
N LEU A 135 -5.27 -7.34 7.21
CA LEU A 135 -5.11 -6.32 8.25
C LEU A 135 -4.14 -6.80 9.35
N ALA A 136 -4.28 -8.02 9.83
CA ALA A 136 -3.40 -8.58 10.86
C ALA A 136 -1.94 -8.71 10.37
N ILE A 137 -1.74 -9.14 9.11
CA ILE A 137 -0.42 -9.21 8.47
C ILE A 137 0.21 -7.81 8.40
N TYR A 138 -0.56 -6.82 7.94
CA TYR A 138 -0.08 -5.43 7.87
C TYR A 138 0.37 -4.92 9.24
N LEU A 139 -0.47 -5.07 10.27
CA LEU A 139 -0.14 -4.64 11.63
C LEU A 139 1.12 -5.34 12.16
N GLY A 140 1.24 -6.64 11.94
CA GLY A 140 2.43 -7.41 12.33
C GLY A 140 3.71 -6.92 11.67
N LEU A 141 3.66 -6.65 10.35
CA LEU A 141 4.80 -6.12 9.60
C LEU A 141 5.15 -4.69 10.02
N ALA A 142 4.14 -3.83 10.22
CA ALA A 142 4.32 -2.45 10.65
C ALA A 142 4.96 -2.37 12.05
N LEU A 143 4.49 -3.18 13.00
CA LEU A 143 5.07 -3.24 14.35
C LEU A 143 6.52 -3.72 14.33
N LYS A 144 6.85 -4.76 13.55
CA LYS A 144 8.23 -5.25 13.43
C LYS A 144 9.13 -4.26 12.73
N SER A 145 8.66 -3.59 11.68
CA SER A 145 9.41 -2.53 11.01
C SER A 145 9.68 -1.34 11.96
N ALA A 146 8.71 -0.97 12.77
CA ALA A 146 8.88 0.08 13.78
C ALA A 146 9.92 -0.31 14.85
N GLN A 147 9.98 -1.58 15.25
CA GLN A 147 10.97 -2.08 16.21
C GLN A 147 12.40 -2.08 15.63
N GLU A 148 12.58 -2.30 14.32
CA GLU A 148 13.89 -2.19 13.67
C GLU A 148 14.43 -0.76 13.65
N GLN A 149 13.53 0.23 13.62
CA GLN A 149 13.89 1.65 13.55
C GLN A 149 14.00 2.32 14.93
N ALA A 150 13.64 1.60 15.98
CA ALA A 150 13.80 2.10 17.35
C ALA A 150 15.28 2.08 17.74
N PRO A 151 15.83 3.20 18.31
CA PRO A 151 17.23 3.32 18.72
C PRO A 151 17.56 2.40 19.89
#